data_6bef07c5a17ea240d33d4245c9bb84f5
#
_entry.id   6bef07c5a17ea240d33d4245c9bb84f5
#
_cell.length_a   1.000
_cell.length_b   1.000
_cell.length_c   1.000
_cell.angle_alpha   90.00
_cell.angle_beta   90.00
_cell.angle_gamma   90.00
#
_symmetry.space_group_name_H-M   'P 1'
#
loop_
_entity.id
_entity.type
_entity.pdbx_description
1 polymer ?
#
loop_
_entity_poly.entity_id
_entity_poly.type
_entity_poly.pdbx_seq_one_letter_code
_entity_poly.pdbx_strand_id
1 'polypeptide(L)'
;YNMRHRERRIVNFMNSIPMINPDILTGISLFLLFVFLGISRGLGTVIIAHVVFCTPYVVLSVMPRLTQMNPNIYEAALDLGATPWQALRKVLLPELLPGMISGFILSLTLSIDDFGVTFFTKGSNGLETLSTFIYADARKGGLTPELRPLFSIIFLTILIGLLIINIRTNKQSTKK
;
A
#
# COMPACT_ATOMS: atom_id res chain seq x y z
N TYR A 1 14.02 -2.22 16.03
CA TYR A 1 15.49 -2.26 15.94
C TYR A 1 16.09 -3.24 16.95
N ASN A 2 15.56 -3.32 18.15
CA ASN A 2 16.03 -4.17 19.25
C ASN A 2 15.26 -5.51 19.39
N MET A 3 14.64 -5.98 18.29
CA MET A 3 13.87 -7.22 18.33
C MET A 3 14.78 -8.45 18.23
N ARG A 4 14.51 -9.48 19.06
CA ARG A 4 15.20 -10.78 18.98
C ARG A 4 14.94 -11.43 17.62
N HIS A 5 15.86 -12.23 17.10
CA HIS A 5 15.75 -12.92 15.81
C HIS A 5 14.42 -13.68 15.62
N ARG A 6 13.87 -14.26 16.67
CA ARG A 6 12.57 -14.95 16.65
C ARG A 6 11.40 -14.00 16.42
N GLU A 7 11.37 -12.87 17.13
CA GLU A 7 10.31 -11.86 17.02
C GLU A 7 10.30 -11.24 15.63
N ARG A 8 11.48 -10.91 15.09
CA ARG A 8 11.64 -10.39 13.73
C ARG A 8 11.12 -11.39 12.69
N ARG A 9 11.39 -12.70 12.87
CA ARG A 9 10.89 -13.75 11.98
C ARG A 9 9.38 -13.87 12.03
N ILE A 10 8.78 -13.78 13.23
CA ILE A 10 7.33 -13.83 13.43
C ILE A 10 6.66 -12.62 12.77
N VAL A 11 7.17 -11.41 13.00
CA VAL A 11 6.61 -10.18 12.41
C VAL A 11 6.70 -10.23 10.89
N ASN A 12 7.83 -10.64 10.32
CA ASN A 12 7.97 -10.77 8.87
C ASN A 12 7.04 -11.83 8.30
N PHE A 13 6.86 -12.97 8.99
CA PHE A 13 5.93 -14.02 8.59
C PHE A 13 4.49 -13.51 8.62
N MET A 14 4.06 -12.88 9.72
CA MET A 14 2.72 -12.30 9.83
C MET A 14 2.44 -11.23 8.77
N ASN A 15 3.46 -10.41 8.44
CA ASN A 15 3.35 -9.42 7.39
C ASN A 15 3.25 -10.03 5.98
N SER A 16 3.81 -11.23 5.78
CA SER A 16 3.77 -11.91 4.48
C SER A 16 2.46 -12.66 4.22
N ILE A 17 1.71 -13.04 5.27
CA ILE A 17 0.45 -13.78 5.14
C ILE A 17 -0.57 -13.04 4.25
N PRO A 18 -0.87 -11.75 4.48
CA PRO A 18 -1.86 -11.04 3.65
C PRO A 18 -1.45 -10.91 2.19
N MET A 19 -0.13 -10.93 1.89
CA MET A 19 0.37 -10.80 0.52
C MET A 19 0.23 -12.07 -0.31
N ILE A 20 0.18 -13.23 0.35
CA ILE A 20 -0.03 -14.54 -0.30
C ILE A 20 -1.52 -14.78 -0.54
N ASN A 21 -2.38 -14.14 0.25
CA ASN A 21 -3.81 -14.27 0.13
C ASN A 21 -4.34 -13.45 -1.06
N PRO A 22 -5.21 -14.04 -1.90
CA PRO A 22 -5.94 -13.28 -2.91
C PRO A 22 -6.78 -12.16 -2.26
N ASP A 23 -6.84 -10.99 -2.89
CA ASP A 23 -7.55 -9.80 -2.40
C ASP A 23 -9.01 -10.09 -2.06
N ILE A 24 -9.65 -10.96 -2.86
CA ILE A 24 -11.02 -11.43 -2.63
C ILE A 24 -11.15 -12.15 -1.29
N LEU A 25 -10.21 -13.04 -0.93
CA LEU A 25 -10.24 -13.74 0.35
C LEU A 25 -10.03 -12.78 1.52
N THR A 26 -9.15 -11.81 1.37
CA THR A 26 -8.94 -10.75 2.36
C THR A 26 -10.22 -9.93 2.54
N GLY A 27 -10.88 -9.55 1.45
CA GLY A 27 -12.16 -8.84 1.46
C GLY A 27 -13.27 -9.63 2.16
N ILE A 28 -13.42 -10.91 1.84
CA ILE A 28 -14.41 -11.81 2.48
C ILE A 28 -14.11 -11.98 3.98
N SER A 29 -12.84 -12.17 4.35
CA SER A 29 -12.45 -12.33 5.75
C SER A 29 -12.76 -11.09 6.58
N LEU A 30 -12.47 -9.90 6.06
CA LEU A 30 -12.80 -8.63 6.70
C LEU A 30 -14.31 -8.40 6.76
N PHE A 31 -15.03 -8.77 5.70
CA PHE A 31 -16.50 -8.74 5.70
C PHE A 31 -17.07 -9.57 6.84
N LEU A 32 -16.65 -10.84 6.98
CA LEU A 32 -17.10 -11.72 8.04
C LEU A 32 -16.73 -11.18 9.43
N LEU A 33 -15.54 -10.62 9.58
CA LEU A 33 -15.11 -9.98 10.81
C LEU A 33 -16.01 -8.80 11.18
N PHE A 34 -16.34 -7.91 10.25
CA PHE A 34 -17.21 -6.77 10.50
C PHE A 34 -18.64 -7.21 10.84
N VAL A 35 -19.16 -8.26 10.18
CA VAL A 35 -20.47 -8.84 10.52
C VAL A 35 -20.44 -9.43 11.93
N PHE A 36 -19.40 -10.18 12.28
CA PHE A 36 -19.24 -10.76 13.62
C PHE A 36 -19.17 -9.71 14.73
N LEU A 37 -18.50 -8.59 14.46
CA LEU A 37 -18.38 -7.47 15.40
C LEU A 37 -19.61 -6.54 15.42
N GLY A 38 -20.63 -6.81 14.58
CA GLY A 38 -21.82 -5.96 14.48
C GLY A 38 -21.54 -4.56 13.89
N ILE A 39 -20.43 -4.40 13.16
CA ILE A 39 -20.05 -3.11 12.55
C ILE A 39 -20.80 -2.93 11.23
N SER A 40 -21.56 -1.84 11.11
CA SER A 40 -22.22 -1.46 9.87
C SER A 40 -21.19 -1.11 8.80
N ARG A 41 -21.32 -1.74 7.61
CA ARG A 41 -20.41 -1.50 6.49
C ARG A 41 -20.66 -0.15 5.83
N GLY A 42 -19.58 0.50 5.42
CA GLY A 42 -19.62 1.82 4.79
C GLY A 42 -18.20 2.38 4.60
N LEU A 43 -18.06 3.69 4.52
CA LEU A 43 -16.77 4.35 4.31
C LEU A 43 -15.72 3.96 5.38
N GLY A 44 -16.11 3.89 6.65
CA GLY A 44 -15.19 3.55 7.74
C GLY A 44 -14.61 2.14 7.61
N THR A 45 -15.44 1.16 7.27
CA THR A 45 -14.98 -0.23 7.05
C THR A 45 -14.10 -0.36 5.82
N VAL A 46 -14.38 0.40 4.74
CA VAL A 46 -13.50 0.46 3.56
C VAL A 46 -12.13 1.04 3.95
N ILE A 47 -12.07 2.16 4.67
CA ILE A 47 -10.79 2.75 5.10
C ILE A 47 -9.99 1.77 5.96
N ILE A 48 -10.62 1.15 6.95
CA ILE A 48 -9.95 0.15 7.81
C ILE A 48 -9.43 -1.02 6.98
N ALA A 49 -10.25 -1.52 6.07
CA ALA A 49 -9.88 -2.64 5.20
C ALA A 49 -8.69 -2.31 4.29
N HIS A 50 -8.66 -1.12 3.70
CA HIS A 50 -7.54 -0.66 2.89
C HIS A 50 -6.26 -0.47 3.70
N VAL A 51 -6.36 0.07 4.92
CA VAL A 51 -5.20 0.17 5.83
C VAL A 51 -4.63 -1.22 6.12
N VAL A 52 -5.48 -2.19 6.48
CA VAL A 52 -5.05 -3.57 6.74
C VAL A 52 -4.41 -4.21 5.51
N PHE A 53 -5.04 -4.07 4.35
CA PHE A 53 -4.57 -4.62 3.08
C PHE A 53 -3.25 -3.99 2.61
N CYS A 54 -3.12 -2.66 2.70
CA CYS A 54 -1.94 -1.93 2.21
C CYS A 54 -0.73 -2.01 3.16
N THR A 55 -0.94 -2.21 4.47
CA THR A 55 0.13 -2.22 5.47
C THR A 55 1.31 -3.16 5.12
N PRO A 56 1.12 -4.42 4.71
CA PRO A 56 2.20 -5.31 4.34
C PRO A 56 3.11 -4.77 3.23
N TYR A 57 2.53 -4.14 2.24
CA TYR A 57 3.25 -3.56 1.10
C TYR A 57 4.09 -2.35 1.50
N VAL A 58 3.57 -1.51 2.42
CA VAL A 58 4.34 -0.40 3.00
C VAL A 58 5.54 -0.94 3.79
N VAL A 59 5.32 -1.95 4.63
CA VAL A 59 6.41 -2.58 5.41
C VAL A 59 7.49 -3.13 4.50
N LEU A 60 7.10 -3.82 3.41
CA LEU A 60 8.07 -4.33 2.42
C LEU A 60 8.86 -3.22 1.72
N SER A 61 8.25 -2.09 1.46
CA SER A 61 8.92 -0.95 0.82
C SER A 61 9.91 -0.26 1.75
N VAL A 62 9.64 -0.24 3.05
CA VAL A 62 10.49 0.38 4.08
C VAL A 62 11.60 -0.56 4.55
N MET A 63 11.35 -1.88 4.60
CA MET A 63 12.26 -2.87 5.16
C MET A 63 13.67 -2.85 4.53
N PRO A 64 13.86 -2.73 3.19
CA PRO A 64 15.19 -2.65 2.60
C PRO A 64 15.98 -1.44 3.08
N ARG A 65 15.33 -0.29 3.26
CA ARG A 65 15.97 0.92 3.79
C ARG A 65 16.42 0.71 5.23
N LEU A 66 15.55 0.13 6.06
CA LEU A 66 15.88 -0.19 7.45
C LEU A 66 17.06 -1.16 7.56
N THR A 67 17.17 -2.14 6.67
CA THR A 67 18.26 -3.13 6.70
C THR A 67 19.58 -2.60 6.14
N GLN A 68 19.55 -1.62 5.25
CA GLN A 68 20.73 -0.97 4.66
C GLN A 68 21.30 0.14 5.57
N MET A 69 20.52 0.61 6.52
CA MET A 69 20.91 1.66 7.44
C MET A 69 22.02 1.17 8.38
N ASN A 70 22.99 2.05 8.67
CA ASN A 70 24.04 1.73 9.65
C ASN A 70 23.40 1.46 11.03
N PRO A 71 23.63 0.28 11.63
CA PRO A 71 23.04 -0.09 12.91
C PRO A 71 23.41 0.87 14.06
N ASN A 72 24.58 1.50 14.00
CA ASN A 72 25.08 2.35 15.07
C ASN A 72 24.54 3.78 15.03
N ILE A 73 23.81 4.16 13.98
CA ILE A 73 23.34 5.55 13.80
C ILE A 73 22.37 5.98 14.90
N TYR A 74 21.58 5.05 15.40
CA TYR A 74 20.63 5.28 16.49
C TYR A 74 21.37 5.46 17.83
N GLU A 75 22.33 4.57 18.12
CA GLU A 75 23.13 4.62 19.33
C GLU A 75 24.00 5.87 19.36
N ALA A 76 24.63 6.23 18.25
CA ALA A 76 25.40 7.46 18.13
C ALA A 76 24.55 8.72 18.40
N ALA A 77 23.28 8.73 17.99
CA ALA A 77 22.39 9.84 18.31
C ALA A 77 22.08 9.93 19.81
N LEU A 78 21.92 8.79 20.49
CA LEU A 78 21.72 8.75 21.94
C LEU A 78 22.97 9.20 22.70
N ASP A 79 24.16 8.78 22.27
CA ASP A 79 25.45 9.17 22.86
C ASP A 79 25.70 10.68 22.73
N LEU A 80 25.17 11.31 21.68
CA LEU A 80 25.16 12.77 21.50
C LEU A 80 24.08 13.50 22.35
N GLY A 81 23.39 12.78 23.25
CA GLY A 81 22.41 13.34 24.15
C GLY A 81 21.00 13.47 23.59
N ALA A 82 20.70 12.86 22.43
CA ALA A 82 19.34 12.85 21.92
C ALA A 82 18.45 11.92 22.76
N THR A 83 17.23 12.32 23.04
CA THR A 83 16.24 11.40 23.60
C THR A 83 15.84 10.34 22.55
N PRO A 84 15.32 9.16 22.95
CA PRO A 84 14.87 8.12 22.00
C PRO A 84 13.89 8.65 20.96
N TRP A 85 12.98 9.54 21.35
CA TRP A 85 12.03 10.19 20.44
C TRP A 85 12.70 11.15 19.46
N GLN A 86 13.71 11.90 19.92
CA GLN A 86 14.50 12.78 19.05
C GLN A 86 15.34 11.99 18.05
N ALA A 87 15.98 10.90 18.49
CA ALA A 87 16.73 10.00 17.62
C ALA A 87 15.83 9.37 16.55
N LEU A 88 14.62 8.91 16.92
CA LEU A 88 13.64 8.40 15.99
C LEU A 88 13.23 9.45 14.95
N ARG A 89 12.83 10.64 15.40
CA ARG A 89 12.23 11.66 14.53
C ARG A 89 13.26 12.42 13.69
N LYS A 90 14.45 12.69 14.23
CA LYS A 90 15.46 13.53 13.56
C LYS A 90 16.50 12.73 12.78
N VAL A 91 16.66 11.45 13.09
CA VAL A 91 17.69 10.59 12.47
C VAL A 91 17.06 9.45 11.69
N LEU A 92 16.28 8.58 12.36
CA LEU A 92 15.73 7.39 11.72
C LEU A 92 14.66 7.71 10.67
N LEU A 93 13.70 8.57 11.02
CA LEU A 93 12.57 8.86 10.15
C LEU A 93 12.99 9.52 8.81
N PRO A 94 13.90 10.51 8.79
CA PRO A 94 14.42 11.06 7.53
C PRO A 94 15.15 10.05 6.67
N GLU A 95 15.91 9.13 7.28
CA GLU A 95 16.63 8.07 6.56
C GLU A 95 15.67 7.06 5.92
N LEU A 96 14.54 6.77 6.59
CA LEU A 96 13.49 5.88 6.09
C LEU A 96 12.56 6.55 5.08
N LEU A 97 12.57 7.89 4.97
CA LEU A 97 11.63 8.66 4.15
C LEU A 97 11.55 8.19 2.69
N PRO A 98 12.65 7.87 1.98
CA PRO A 98 12.56 7.37 0.60
C PRO A 98 11.78 6.04 0.50
N GLY A 99 11.96 5.14 1.47
CA GLY A 99 11.20 3.89 1.56
C GLY A 99 9.72 4.12 1.89
N MET A 100 9.42 5.09 2.75
CA MET A 100 8.06 5.48 3.11
C MET A 100 7.33 6.10 1.92
N ILE A 101 7.98 6.96 1.15
CA ILE A 101 7.40 7.55 -0.07
C ILE A 101 7.10 6.45 -1.11
N SER A 102 8.03 5.52 -1.32
CA SER A 102 7.81 4.38 -2.22
C SER A 102 6.63 3.52 -1.75
N GLY A 103 6.55 3.23 -0.45
CA GLY A 103 5.45 2.50 0.16
C GLY A 103 4.11 3.22 0.03
N PHE A 104 4.09 4.53 0.20
CA PHE A 104 2.90 5.36 0.02
C PHE A 104 2.39 5.31 -1.43
N ILE A 105 3.28 5.49 -2.40
CA ILE A 105 2.90 5.44 -3.83
C ILE A 105 2.36 4.05 -4.20
N LEU A 106 3.02 2.99 -3.74
CA LEU A 106 2.57 1.62 -3.96
C LEU A 106 1.19 1.37 -3.34
N SER A 107 0.99 1.77 -2.07
CA SER A 107 -0.30 1.63 -1.38
C SER A 107 -1.40 2.42 -2.06
N LEU A 108 -1.10 3.63 -2.51
CA LEU A 108 -2.07 4.46 -3.24
C LEU A 108 -2.51 3.78 -4.53
N THR A 109 -1.56 3.22 -5.30
CA THR A 109 -1.84 2.50 -6.54
C THR A 109 -2.72 1.27 -6.27
N LEU A 110 -2.34 0.45 -5.28
CA LEU A 110 -3.11 -0.74 -4.90
C LEU A 110 -4.52 -0.38 -4.39
N SER A 111 -4.64 0.70 -3.63
CA SER A 111 -5.93 1.15 -3.09
C SER A 111 -6.88 1.68 -4.17
N ILE A 112 -6.36 2.34 -5.20
CA ILE A 112 -7.18 2.84 -6.33
C ILE A 112 -7.64 1.70 -7.23
N ASP A 113 -6.77 0.71 -7.46
CA ASP A 113 -7.05 -0.44 -8.34
C ASP A 113 -7.88 -1.52 -7.64
N ASP A 114 -7.99 -1.49 -6.30
CA ASP A 114 -8.68 -2.53 -5.55
C ASP A 114 -10.16 -2.60 -5.88
N PHE A 115 -10.58 -3.80 -6.25
CA PHE A 115 -11.99 -4.17 -6.39
C PHE A 115 -12.44 -5.12 -5.26
N GLY A 116 -11.63 -6.13 -4.96
CA GLY A 116 -12.01 -7.24 -4.10
C GLY A 116 -12.34 -6.82 -2.67
N VAL A 117 -11.41 -6.14 -2.03
CA VAL A 117 -11.58 -5.69 -0.64
C VAL A 117 -12.71 -4.67 -0.54
N THR A 118 -12.74 -3.70 -1.45
CA THR A 118 -13.79 -2.67 -1.49
C THR A 118 -15.17 -3.27 -1.68
N PHE A 119 -15.34 -4.19 -2.62
CA PHE A 119 -16.64 -4.80 -2.94
C PHE A 119 -17.29 -5.44 -1.72
N PHE A 120 -16.52 -6.17 -0.90
CA PHE A 120 -17.04 -6.83 0.29
C PHE A 120 -17.21 -5.90 1.49
N THR A 121 -16.46 -4.81 1.57
CA THR A 121 -16.45 -3.94 2.76
C THR A 121 -17.25 -2.65 2.62
N LYS A 122 -17.61 -2.21 1.40
CA LYS A 122 -18.34 -0.96 1.16
C LYS A 122 -19.78 -0.93 1.68
N GLY A 123 -20.42 -2.07 1.86
CA GLY A 123 -21.82 -2.12 2.24
C GLY A 123 -22.78 -1.71 1.10
N SER A 124 -24.02 -1.39 1.46
CA SER A 124 -25.09 -1.00 0.53
C SER A 124 -25.35 0.52 0.48
N ASN A 125 -24.57 1.34 1.16
CA ASN A 125 -24.84 2.76 1.40
C ASN A 125 -24.44 3.68 0.22
N GLY A 126 -24.40 3.19 -1.02
CA GLY A 126 -24.11 4.00 -2.20
C GLY A 126 -22.65 4.42 -2.38
N LEU A 127 -21.71 3.94 -1.51
CA LEU A 127 -20.30 4.17 -1.71
C LEU A 127 -19.80 3.33 -2.89
N GLU A 128 -19.27 4.01 -3.90
CA GLU A 128 -18.63 3.34 -5.03
C GLU A 128 -17.24 3.90 -5.28
N THR A 129 -16.28 3.01 -5.49
CA THR A 129 -14.97 3.34 -6.05
C THR A 129 -15.03 3.19 -7.56
N LEU A 130 -14.00 3.69 -8.25
CA LEU A 130 -13.94 3.58 -9.71
C LEU A 130 -14.01 2.10 -10.15
N SER A 131 -13.30 1.22 -9.50
CA SER A 131 -13.26 -0.23 -9.79
C SER A 131 -14.61 -0.90 -9.58
N THR A 132 -15.31 -0.60 -8.47
CA THR A 132 -16.64 -1.17 -8.21
C THR A 132 -17.72 -0.59 -9.13
N PHE A 133 -17.61 0.68 -9.50
CA PHE A 133 -18.49 1.32 -10.47
C PHE A 133 -18.36 0.68 -11.85
N ILE A 134 -17.14 0.51 -12.35
CA ILE A 134 -16.85 -0.15 -13.63
C ILE A 134 -17.42 -1.56 -13.67
N TYR A 135 -17.22 -2.32 -12.59
CA TYR A 135 -17.75 -3.68 -12.50
C TYR A 135 -19.27 -3.71 -12.53
N ALA A 136 -19.93 -2.80 -11.80
CA ALA A 136 -21.38 -2.70 -11.78
C ALA A 136 -21.93 -2.31 -13.15
N ASP A 137 -21.26 -1.41 -13.86
CA ASP A 137 -21.64 -0.96 -15.20
C ASP A 137 -21.46 -2.08 -16.25
N ALA A 138 -20.31 -2.75 -16.23
CA ALA A 138 -20.04 -3.89 -17.11
C ALA A 138 -21.07 -5.02 -16.97
N ARG A 139 -21.58 -5.24 -15.76
CA ARG A 139 -22.62 -6.25 -15.47
C ARG A 139 -23.99 -5.90 -16.03
N LYS A 140 -24.28 -4.63 -16.28
CA LYS A 140 -25.56 -4.15 -16.82
C LYS A 140 -25.72 -4.32 -18.33
N GLY A 141 -24.75 -4.88 -19.02
CA GLY A 141 -24.81 -5.16 -20.46
C GLY A 141 -23.74 -4.49 -21.30
N GLY A 142 -22.69 -4.02 -20.69
CA GLY A 142 -21.49 -3.44 -21.34
C GLY A 142 -21.11 -2.11 -20.75
N LEU A 143 -19.84 -1.75 -20.95
CA LEU A 143 -19.32 -0.46 -20.47
C LEU A 143 -20.02 0.70 -21.14
N THR A 144 -20.52 1.64 -20.34
CA THR A 144 -21.07 2.91 -20.81
C THR A 144 -20.09 3.56 -21.78
N PRO A 145 -20.57 4.07 -22.96
CA PRO A 145 -19.67 4.60 -23.99
C PRO A 145 -18.70 5.67 -23.49
N GLU A 146 -19.10 6.46 -22.49
CA GLU A 146 -18.29 7.52 -21.89
C GLU A 146 -17.09 6.99 -21.10
N LEU A 147 -17.15 5.78 -20.58
CA LEU A 147 -16.05 5.15 -19.84
C LEU A 147 -14.92 4.67 -20.75
N ARG A 148 -15.22 4.33 -22.00
CA ARG A 148 -14.23 3.83 -22.96
C ARG A 148 -13.09 4.83 -23.22
N PRO A 149 -13.38 6.13 -23.55
CA PRO A 149 -12.33 7.11 -23.71
C PRO A 149 -11.57 7.39 -22.40
N LEU A 150 -12.22 7.33 -21.24
CA LEU A 150 -11.57 7.51 -19.94
C LEU A 150 -10.46 6.46 -19.71
N PHE A 151 -10.76 5.19 -19.98
CA PHE A 151 -9.74 4.13 -19.85
C PHE A 151 -8.61 4.28 -20.84
N SER A 152 -8.91 4.65 -22.06
CA SER A 152 -7.88 4.89 -23.08
C SER A 152 -6.94 6.03 -22.67
N ILE A 153 -7.48 7.10 -22.09
CA ILE A 153 -6.68 8.22 -21.60
C ILE A 153 -5.81 7.81 -20.39
N ILE A 154 -6.38 7.10 -19.42
CA ILE A 154 -5.65 6.59 -18.26
C ILE A 154 -4.51 5.67 -18.73
N PHE A 155 -4.82 4.70 -19.60
CA PHE A 155 -3.82 3.76 -20.13
C PHE A 155 -2.68 4.49 -20.85
N LEU A 156 -3.00 5.42 -21.75
CA LEU A 156 -2.02 6.20 -22.48
C LEU A 156 -1.15 7.06 -21.54
N THR A 157 -1.76 7.67 -20.52
CA THR A 157 -1.04 8.47 -19.53
C THR A 157 -0.02 7.64 -18.76
N ILE A 158 -0.43 6.45 -18.29
CA ILE A 158 0.46 5.52 -17.60
C ILE A 158 1.56 5.03 -18.54
N LEU A 159 1.21 4.62 -19.76
CA LEU A 159 2.17 4.14 -20.76
C LEU A 159 3.23 5.20 -21.09
N ILE A 160 2.82 6.43 -21.33
CA ILE A 160 3.74 7.56 -21.62
C ILE A 160 4.62 7.82 -20.39
N GLY A 161 4.06 7.83 -19.19
CA GLY A 161 4.80 7.99 -17.94
C GLY A 161 5.89 6.93 -17.77
N LEU A 162 5.55 5.66 -17.98
CA LEU A 162 6.49 4.54 -17.92
C LEU A 162 7.59 4.65 -18.99
N LEU A 163 7.23 5.03 -20.21
CA LEU A 163 8.21 5.24 -21.30
C LEU A 163 9.20 6.36 -20.97
N ILE A 164 8.72 7.48 -20.44
CA ILE A 164 9.56 8.61 -20.02
C ILE A 164 10.53 8.20 -18.91
N ILE A 165 10.03 7.50 -17.89
CA ILE A 165 10.83 6.98 -16.77
C ILE A 165 11.90 6.02 -17.30
N ASN A 166 11.51 5.05 -18.13
CA ASN A 166 12.42 4.04 -18.68
C ASN A 166 13.54 4.68 -19.52
N ILE A 167 13.20 5.63 -20.40
CA ILE A 167 14.18 6.35 -21.23
C ILE A 167 15.15 7.16 -20.35
N ARG A 168 14.68 7.81 -19.30
CA ARG A 168 15.53 8.56 -18.36
C ARG A 168 16.47 7.64 -17.59
N THR A 169 15.97 6.53 -17.10
CA THR A 169 16.77 5.55 -16.33
C THR A 169 17.85 4.92 -17.21
N ASN A 170 17.52 4.56 -18.45
CA ASN A 170 18.48 3.99 -19.38
C ASN A 170 19.62 4.96 -19.76
N LYS A 171 19.30 6.26 -19.91
CA LYS A 171 20.33 7.31 -20.15
C LYS A 171 21.29 7.50 -18.98
N GLN A 172 20.89 7.20 -17.76
CA GLN A 172 21.76 7.28 -16.58
C GLN A 172 22.67 6.06 -16.45
N SER A 173 22.22 4.89 -16.89
CA SER A 173 23.00 3.65 -16.88
C SER A 173 24.13 3.65 -17.94
N THR A 174 23.95 4.35 -19.05
CA THR A 174 24.94 4.44 -20.15
C THR A 174 26.01 5.51 -19.89
N LYS A 175 25.89 6.31 -18.84
CA LYS A 175 26.85 7.37 -18.46
C LYS A 175 27.79 6.97 -17.30
N LYS A 176 27.70 5.74 -16.81
CA LYS A 176 28.62 5.12 -15.87
C LYS A 176 29.46 4.07 -16.57
#